data_ac2844b671733ccb96ce7b489f9bd173
#
_entry.id   ac2844b671733ccb96ce7b489f9bd173
#
_cell.length_a   1.000
_cell.length_b   1.000
_cell.length_c   1.000
_cell.angle_alpha   90.00
_cell.angle_beta   90.00
_cell.angle_gamma   90.00
#
_symmetry.space_group_name_H-M   'P 1'
#
loop_
_entity.id
_entity.type
_entity.pdbx_description
1 polymer ?
#
loop_
_entity_poly.entity_id
_entity_poly.type
_entity_poly.pdbx_seq_one_letter_code
_entity_poly.pdbx_strand_id
1 'polypeptide(L)'
;MIVVALQAPAPLTVGGLFTSWRPDPLALLCVVVLGGGYGWARRRVAGWPRARSLAFYGMGLGSLLMVSVTFIGVYDDVLFWARATQVIVLLMITPLGLAMGGPVTLLRQALGDPATARLDRWLVSRWMRVLTHPAAGSVLMLSLPWLLYFTGWYPAVLRNGILDALTRLTVVAVGFVYFYGRLQLDPMPRRYSHMIAFIITLTEVIVDAALGLVLWLGPQVAADYYTALGRSWGPSQRDDQIFGAGILWIGGDLAGLPFLGALLRRMTVTDAADAADIDRQLDREEADTALASTAAHTNPDQPATPRLWWEDDPQLSERFRRP
;
A
#
# COMPACT_ATOMS: atom_id res chain seq x y z
N MET A 1 4.31 -33.74 -27.15
CA MET A 1 3.47 -32.77 -26.44
C MET A 1 2.56 -33.60 -25.53
N ILE A 2 2.92 -33.77 -24.26
CA ILE A 2 2.11 -34.52 -23.30
C ILE A 2 0.98 -33.59 -22.89
N VAL A 3 -0.22 -33.85 -23.38
CA VAL A 3 -1.46 -33.24 -22.87
C VAL A 3 -1.68 -33.89 -21.50
N VAL A 4 -1.19 -33.25 -20.44
CA VAL A 4 -1.63 -33.59 -19.09
C VAL A 4 -3.12 -33.24 -19.08
N ALA A 5 -3.97 -34.26 -19.01
CA ALA A 5 -5.41 -34.05 -18.86
C ALA A 5 -5.61 -33.20 -17.59
N LEU A 6 -6.08 -31.97 -17.76
CA LEU A 6 -6.49 -31.08 -16.68
C LEU A 6 -7.68 -31.76 -15.97
N GLN A 7 -7.41 -32.49 -14.90
CA GLN A 7 -8.48 -33.07 -14.06
C GLN A 7 -8.83 -32.05 -12.99
N ALA A 8 -10.06 -31.57 -13.00
CA ALA A 8 -10.57 -30.73 -11.92
C ALA A 8 -10.49 -31.52 -10.59
N PRO A 9 -9.98 -30.93 -9.51
CA PRO A 9 -9.98 -31.56 -8.19
C PRO A 9 -11.42 -31.87 -7.74
N ALA A 10 -11.53 -32.71 -6.68
CA ALA A 10 -12.82 -33.02 -6.09
C ALA A 10 -13.61 -31.75 -5.70
N PRO A 11 -14.96 -31.82 -5.67
CA PRO A 11 -15.78 -30.68 -5.28
C PRO A 11 -15.36 -30.08 -3.95
N LEU A 12 -15.31 -28.74 -3.88
CA LEU A 12 -15.02 -28.03 -2.64
C LEU A 12 -16.18 -28.23 -1.66
N THR A 13 -15.91 -28.94 -0.57
CA THR A 13 -16.85 -29.15 0.55
C THR A 13 -16.45 -28.29 1.73
N VAL A 14 -17.37 -28.09 2.71
CA VAL A 14 -17.06 -27.37 3.96
C VAL A 14 -15.88 -28.00 4.70
N GLY A 15 -15.80 -29.35 4.73
CA GLY A 15 -14.63 -30.07 5.26
C GLY A 15 -13.36 -29.80 4.44
N GLY A 16 -13.49 -29.72 3.11
CA GLY A 16 -12.39 -29.43 2.19
C GLY A 16 -11.74 -28.06 2.42
N LEU A 17 -12.46 -27.06 2.94
CA LEU A 17 -11.86 -25.76 3.31
C LEU A 17 -10.71 -25.92 4.32
N PHE A 18 -10.80 -26.92 5.19
CA PHE A 18 -9.82 -27.15 6.26
C PHE A 18 -8.84 -28.28 5.94
N THR A 19 -9.17 -29.18 5.02
CA THR A 19 -8.36 -30.37 4.71
C THR A 19 -7.65 -30.32 3.37
N SER A 20 -8.06 -29.41 2.46
CA SER A 20 -7.38 -29.25 1.14
C SER A 20 -6.12 -28.43 1.29
N TRP A 21 -4.99 -29.08 1.30
CA TRP A 21 -3.66 -28.48 1.41
C TRP A 21 -2.77 -28.99 0.30
N ARG A 22 -2.08 -28.07 -0.36
CA ARG A 22 -1.07 -28.38 -1.38
C ARG A 22 0.21 -27.62 -1.04
N PRO A 23 1.35 -28.31 -0.78
CA PRO A 23 2.60 -27.60 -0.57
C PRO A 23 2.98 -26.82 -1.83
N ASP A 24 3.28 -25.54 -1.66
CA ASP A 24 3.77 -24.65 -2.71
C ASP A 24 5.26 -24.38 -2.48
N PRO A 25 6.16 -24.94 -3.32
CA PRO A 25 7.61 -24.81 -3.13
C PRO A 25 8.08 -23.36 -3.17
N LEU A 26 7.44 -22.50 -4.01
CA LEU A 26 7.80 -21.09 -4.11
C LEU A 26 7.43 -20.33 -2.84
N ALA A 27 6.21 -20.50 -2.36
CA ALA A 27 5.76 -19.86 -1.13
C ALA A 27 6.62 -20.30 0.07
N LEU A 28 6.92 -21.57 0.18
CA LEU A 28 7.81 -22.10 1.22
C LEU A 28 9.23 -21.51 1.12
N LEU A 29 9.79 -21.43 -0.09
CA LEU A 29 11.10 -20.81 -0.32
C LEU A 29 11.08 -19.33 0.08
N CYS A 30 10.05 -18.58 -0.30
CA CYS A 30 9.87 -17.16 0.08
C CYS A 30 9.84 -17.03 1.61
N VAL A 31 9.07 -17.88 2.29
CA VAL A 31 8.98 -17.84 3.77
C VAL A 31 10.32 -18.15 4.42
N VAL A 32 11.05 -19.13 3.93
CA VAL A 32 12.38 -19.49 4.47
C VAL A 32 13.38 -18.36 4.23
N VAL A 33 13.43 -17.81 3.02
CA VAL A 33 14.40 -16.76 2.66
C VAL A 33 14.06 -15.43 3.34
N LEU A 34 12.84 -14.96 3.18
CA LEU A 34 12.42 -13.66 3.76
C LEU A 34 12.29 -13.75 5.27
N GLY A 35 11.66 -14.80 5.79
CA GLY A 35 11.49 -15.01 7.23
C GLY A 35 12.80 -15.28 7.94
N GLY A 36 13.68 -16.11 7.35
CA GLY A 36 15.01 -16.37 7.87
C GLY A 36 15.89 -15.12 7.86
N GLY A 37 15.89 -14.36 6.76
CA GLY A 37 16.63 -13.10 6.64
C GLY A 37 16.15 -12.05 7.63
N TYR A 38 14.85 -11.88 7.77
CA TYR A 38 14.26 -10.97 8.76
C TYR A 38 14.57 -11.40 10.20
N GLY A 39 14.47 -12.70 10.50
CA GLY A 39 14.79 -13.25 11.81
C GLY A 39 16.27 -13.09 12.18
N TRP A 40 17.16 -13.28 11.21
CA TRP A 40 18.59 -13.02 11.38
C TRP A 40 18.88 -11.55 11.66
N ALA A 41 18.29 -10.63 10.90
CA ALA A 41 18.46 -9.20 11.11
C ALA A 41 17.91 -8.76 12.49
N ARG A 42 16.72 -9.27 12.87
CA ARG A 42 16.09 -8.97 14.16
C ARG A 42 16.95 -9.39 15.35
N ARG A 43 17.67 -10.51 15.26
CA ARG A 43 18.56 -10.96 16.35
C ARG A 43 19.73 -10.02 16.60
N ARG A 44 20.08 -9.20 15.60
CA ARG A 44 21.20 -8.23 15.67
C ARG A 44 20.77 -6.85 16.13
N VAL A 45 19.49 -6.56 16.15
CA VAL A 45 18.95 -5.24 16.49
C VAL A 45 18.22 -5.33 17.83
N ALA A 46 18.78 -4.73 18.86
CA ALA A 46 18.15 -4.66 20.18
C ALA A 46 16.92 -3.73 20.15
N GLY A 47 15.86 -4.10 20.88
CA GLY A 47 14.68 -3.23 21.03
C GLY A 47 13.76 -3.16 19.80
N TRP A 48 13.92 -4.04 18.80
CA TRP A 48 13.03 -4.02 17.62
C TRP A 48 11.56 -4.24 18.01
N PRO A 49 10.61 -3.38 17.56
CA PRO A 49 9.22 -3.44 17.97
C PRO A 49 8.55 -4.78 17.60
N ARG A 50 7.91 -5.42 18.59
CA ARG A 50 7.19 -6.71 18.38
C ARG A 50 6.07 -6.57 17.35
N ALA A 51 5.37 -5.43 17.31
CA ALA A 51 4.30 -5.17 16.37
C ALA A 51 4.77 -5.24 14.90
N ARG A 52 5.98 -4.73 14.59
CA ARG A 52 6.58 -4.84 13.25
C ARG A 52 6.87 -6.29 12.87
N SER A 53 7.41 -7.07 13.80
CA SER A 53 7.64 -8.50 13.56
C SER A 53 6.35 -9.27 13.38
N LEU A 54 5.31 -8.95 14.16
CA LEU A 54 3.99 -9.56 14.03
C LEU A 54 3.34 -9.24 12.68
N ALA A 55 3.45 -7.99 12.21
CA ALA A 55 2.99 -7.60 10.88
C ALA A 55 3.74 -8.37 9.77
N PHE A 56 5.07 -8.46 9.86
CA PHE A 56 5.89 -9.16 8.87
C PHE A 56 5.57 -10.66 8.79
N TYR A 57 5.59 -11.36 9.94
CA TYR A 57 5.37 -12.80 9.96
C TYR A 57 3.89 -13.18 9.86
N GLY A 58 3.01 -12.51 10.59
CA GLY A 58 1.58 -12.85 10.64
C GLY A 58 0.84 -12.39 9.39
N MET A 59 0.83 -11.08 9.13
CA MET A 59 0.10 -10.52 7.99
C MET A 59 0.86 -10.72 6.67
N GLY A 60 2.19 -10.54 6.64
CA GLY A 60 3.00 -10.72 5.43
C GLY A 60 3.15 -12.18 5.04
N LEU A 61 4.03 -12.91 5.73
CA LEU A 61 4.34 -14.30 5.37
C LEU A 61 3.18 -15.26 5.66
N GLY A 62 2.39 -14.99 6.70
CA GLY A 62 1.22 -15.82 7.04
C GLY A 62 0.13 -15.78 5.97
N SER A 63 -0.18 -14.60 5.43
CA SER A 63 -1.15 -14.47 4.32
C SER A 63 -0.61 -15.08 3.02
N LEU A 64 0.69 -14.93 2.73
CA LEU A 64 1.34 -15.58 1.60
C LEU A 64 1.15 -17.10 1.67
N LEU A 65 1.45 -17.70 2.81
CA LEU A 65 1.25 -19.15 3.02
C LEU A 65 -0.22 -19.52 2.92
N MET A 66 -1.09 -18.76 3.56
CA MET A 66 -2.52 -19.05 3.57
C MET A 66 -3.08 -19.16 2.16
N VAL A 67 -2.82 -18.21 1.28
CA VAL A 67 -3.39 -18.23 -0.09
C VAL A 67 -2.66 -19.14 -1.07
N SER A 68 -1.44 -19.58 -0.74
CA SER A 68 -0.66 -20.45 -1.62
C SER A 68 -0.79 -21.93 -1.27
N VAL A 69 -1.00 -22.27 0.02
CA VAL A 69 -0.91 -23.65 0.50
C VAL A 69 -2.27 -24.24 0.88
N THR A 70 -3.25 -23.39 1.25
CA THR A 70 -4.58 -23.88 1.65
C THR A 70 -5.49 -24.14 0.44
N PHE A 71 -6.77 -24.37 0.70
CA PHE A 71 -7.78 -24.57 -0.36
C PHE A 71 -7.76 -23.48 -1.44
N ILE A 72 -7.40 -22.23 -1.11
CA ILE A 72 -7.30 -21.16 -2.10
C ILE A 72 -6.25 -21.54 -3.15
N GLY A 73 -5.04 -21.94 -2.74
CA GLY A 73 -3.98 -22.36 -3.65
C GLY A 73 -4.20 -23.73 -4.31
N VAL A 74 -5.14 -24.55 -3.78
CA VAL A 74 -5.54 -25.81 -4.45
C VAL A 74 -6.52 -25.58 -5.58
N TYR A 75 -7.39 -24.57 -5.44
CA TYR A 75 -8.47 -24.29 -6.39
C TYR A 75 -8.23 -23.02 -7.24
N ASP A 76 -7.08 -22.39 -7.15
CA ASP A 76 -6.75 -21.15 -7.86
C ASP A 76 -6.68 -21.29 -9.39
N ASP A 77 -6.43 -22.50 -9.89
CA ASP A 77 -6.43 -22.85 -11.31
C ASP A 77 -7.78 -23.39 -11.82
N VAL A 78 -8.74 -23.64 -10.92
CA VAL A 78 -10.04 -24.24 -11.23
C VAL A 78 -11.21 -23.29 -11.02
N LEU A 79 -11.09 -22.39 -10.05
CA LEU A 79 -12.11 -21.42 -9.65
C LEU A 79 -11.58 -19.99 -9.80
N PHE A 80 -12.30 -19.18 -10.59
CA PHE A 80 -11.93 -17.78 -10.79
C PHE A 80 -11.94 -16.98 -9.46
N TRP A 81 -12.95 -17.20 -8.60
CA TRP A 81 -13.02 -16.50 -7.32
C TRP A 81 -11.85 -16.87 -6.38
N ALA A 82 -11.37 -18.12 -6.42
CA ALA A 82 -10.21 -18.52 -5.62
C ALA A 82 -8.93 -17.82 -6.11
N ARG A 83 -8.73 -17.75 -7.43
CA ARG A 83 -7.66 -16.96 -8.04
C ARG A 83 -7.78 -15.47 -7.72
N ALA A 84 -8.97 -14.89 -7.81
CA ALA A 84 -9.21 -13.50 -7.46
C ALA A 84 -8.86 -13.21 -5.99
N THR A 85 -9.25 -14.11 -5.07
CA THR A 85 -8.87 -14.03 -3.66
C THR A 85 -7.35 -14.11 -3.48
N GLN A 86 -6.68 -15.02 -4.17
CA GLN A 86 -5.24 -15.13 -4.11
C GLN A 86 -4.56 -13.85 -4.61
N VAL A 87 -4.99 -13.32 -5.75
CA VAL A 87 -4.42 -12.11 -6.35
C VAL A 87 -4.59 -10.91 -5.41
N ILE A 88 -5.78 -10.68 -4.84
CA ILE A 88 -6.00 -9.52 -3.97
C ILE A 88 -5.19 -9.62 -2.66
N VAL A 89 -5.09 -10.81 -2.07
CA VAL A 89 -4.28 -11.02 -0.87
C VAL A 89 -2.79 -10.83 -1.17
N LEU A 90 -2.29 -11.36 -2.28
CA LEU A 90 -0.89 -11.20 -2.69
C LEU A 90 -0.55 -9.78 -3.14
N LEU A 91 -1.52 -9.01 -3.65
CA LEU A 91 -1.31 -7.64 -4.09
C LEU A 91 -1.41 -6.63 -2.95
N MET A 92 -2.27 -6.88 -1.95
CA MET A 92 -2.58 -5.91 -0.90
C MET A 92 -2.13 -6.37 0.50
N ILE A 93 -2.63 -7.50 0.98
CA ILE A 93 -2.45 -7.90 2.39
C ILE A 93 -1.02 -8.36 2.65
N THR A 94 -0.51 -9.26 1.82
CA THR A 94 0.86 -9.78 1.94
C THR A 94 1.90 -8.66 1.91
N PRO A 95 1.93 -7.80 0.88
CA PRO A 95 2.95 -6.75 0.80
C PRO A 95 2.76 -5.64 1.83
N LEU A 96 1.52 -5.34 2.24
CA LEU A 96 1.27 -4.42 3.35
C LEU A 96 1.91 -4.93 4.65
N GLY A 97 1.69 -6.20 4.98
CA GLY A 97 2.30 -6.84 6.15
C GLY A 97 3.83 -6.84 6.10
N LEU A 98 4.40 -7.17 4.94
CA LEU A 98 5.84 -7.13 4.72
C LEU A 98 6.40 -5.70 4.89
N ALA A 99 5.74 -4.70 4.30
CA ALA A 99 6.15 -3.29 4.39
C ALA A 99 6.04 -2.73 5.81
N MET A 100 4.94 -3.04 6.53
CA MET A 100 4.76 -2.65 7.94
C MET A 100 5.82 -3.25 8.86
N GLY A 101 6.40 -4.39 8.48
CA GLY A 101 7.54 -5.00 9.17
C GLY A 101 8.80 -4.12 9.16
N GLY A 102 8.92 -3.14 8.26
CA GLY A 102 10.09 -2.29 8.11
C GLY A 102 11.38 -3.05 7.79
N PRO A 103 11.36 -3.98 6.80
CA PRO A 103 12.51 -4.88 6.55
C PRO A 103 13.77 -4.13 6.13
N VAL A 104 13.63 -3.02 5.42
CA VAL A 104 14.78 -2.21 4.96
C VAL A 104 15.44 -1.49 6.14
N THR A 105 14.66 -0.86 7.00
CA THR A 105 15.17 -0.23 8.23
C THR A 105 15.86 -1.25 9.12
N LEU A 106 15.24 -2.42 9.30
CA LEU A 106 15.83 -3.50 10.10
C LEU A 106 17.16 -3.97 9.50
N LEU A 107 17.18 -4.17 8.17
CA LEU A 107 18.39 -4.62 7.48
C LEU A 107 19.52 -3.59 7.59
N ARG A 108 19.22 -2.29 7.44
CA ARG A 108 20.21 -1.20 7.62
C ARG A 108 20.83 -1.21 9.01
N GLN A 109 20.01 -1.43 10.05
CA GLN A 109 20.49 -1.50 11.42
C GLN A 109 21.27 -2.79 11.74
N ALA A 110 20.97 -3.88 11.04
CA ALA A 110 21.60 -5.18 11.25
C ALA A 110 22.93 -5.36 10.51
N LEU A 111 23.13 -4.59 9.41
CA LEU A 111 24.34 -4.64 8.58
C LEU A 111 25.45 -3.75 9.18
N GLY A 112 26.70 -4.15 8.94
CA GLY A 112 27.87 -3.28 9.22
C GLY A 112 28.08 -2.24 8.13
N ASP A 113 28.90 -1.23 8.42
CA ASP A 113 29.13 -0.03 7.57
C ASP A 113 29.30 -0.28 6.07
N PRO A 114 30.15 -1.21 5.60
CA PRO A 114 30.34 -1.38 4.15
C PRO A 114 29.10 -1.92 3.43
N ALA A 115 28.30 -2.77 4.08
CA ALA A 115 27.09 -3.32 3.51
C ALA A 115 25.93 -2.31 3.55
N THR A 116 25.81 -1.56 4.63
CA THR A 116 24.87 -0.43 4.76
C THR A 116 25.09 0.63 3.70
N ALA A 117 26.36 1.00 3.45
CA ALA A 117 26.69 1.96 2.38
C ALA A 117 26.35 1.48 0.96
N ARG A 118 26.42 0.17 0.70
CA ARG A 118 25.95 -0.41 -0.58
C ARG A 118 24.44 -0.36 -0.71
N LEU A 119 23.73 -0.72 0.36
CA LEU A 119 22.26 -0.67 0.44
C LEU A 119 21.78 0.78 0.23
N ASP A 120 22.38 1.74 0.91
CA ASP A 120 22.03 3.16 0.80
C ASP A 120 22.25 3.71 -0.62
N ARG A 121 23.36 3.35 -1.27
CA ARG A 121 23.59 3.71 -2.68
C ARG A 121 22.51 3.15 -3.61
N TRP A 122 22.06 1.92 -3.37
CA TRP A 122 20.99 1.31 -4.15
C TRP A 122 19.63 2.00 -3.90
N LEU A 123 19.31 2.30 -2.64
CA LEU A 123 18.08 3.01 -2.25
C LEU A 123 18.00 4.44 -2.84
N VAL A 124 19.14 5.15 -2.95
CA VAL A 124 19.21 6.49 -3.53
C VAL A 124 19.30 6.46 -5.07
N SER A 125 19.38 5.29 -5.70
CA SER A 125 19.47 5.16 -7.15
C SER A 125 18.27 5.80 -7.86
N ARG A 126 18.47 6.24 -9.11
CA ARG A 126 17.40 6.83 -9.92
C ARG A 126 16.19 5.88 -10.12
N TRP A 127 16.49 4.60 -10.25
CA TRP A 127 15.45 3.58 -10.43
C TRP A 127 14.58 3.43 -9.18
N MET A 128 15.21 3.38 -8.00
CA MET A 128 14.49 3.29 -6.73
C MET A 128 13.66 4.55 -6.47
N ARG A 129 14.18 5.74 -6.82
CA ARG A 129 13.41 7.00 -6.72
C ARG A 129 12.18 7.03 -7.63
N VAL A 130 12.25 6.43 -8.82
CA VAL A 130 11.10 6.31 -9.72
C VAL A 130 10.10 5.29 -9.15
N LEU A 131 10.57 4.11 -8.76
CA LEU A 131 9.72 3.04 -8.24
C LEU A 131 9.01 3.43 -6.93
N THR A 132 9.68 4.15 -6.04
CA THR A 132 9.10 4.61 -4.78
C THR A 132 8.32 5.93 -4.90
N HIS A 133 8.23 6.50 -6.12
CA HIS A 133 7.39 7.66 -6.36
C HIS A 133 5.92 7.25 -6.22
N PRO A 134 5.09 7.96 -5.43
CA PRO A 134 3.71 7.56 -5.16
C PRO A 134 2.89 7.30 -6.42
N ALA A 135 2.98 8.19 -7.43
CA ALA A 135 2.26 8.02 -8.68
C ALA A 135 2.74 6.78 -9.48
N ALA A 136 4.04 6.48 -9.48
CA ALA A 136 4.57 5.31 -10.20
C ALA A 136 4.10 4.01 -9.51
N GLY A 137 4.12 3.96 -8.18
CA GLY A 137 3.58 2.86 -7.39
C GLY A 137 2.09 2.63 -7.69
N SER A 138 1.29 3.71 -7.73
CA SER A 138 -0.15 3.64 -8.05
C SER A 138 -0.39 3.16 -9.49
N VAL A 139 0.36 3.68 -10.46
CA VAL A 139 0.24 3.23 -11.86
C VAL A 139 0.56 1.75 -11.99
N LEU A 140 1.65 1.27 -11.36
CA LEU A 140 2.00 -0.16 -11.37
C LEU A 140 0.92 -1.02 -10.70
N MET A 141 0.44 -0.58 -9.53
CA MET A 141 -0.58 -1.28 -8.76
C MET A 141 -1.88 -1.43 -9.54
N LEU A 142 -2.35 -0.34 -10.14
CA LEU A 142 -3.61 -0.32 -10.90
C LEU A 142 -3.46 -1.04 -12.24
N SER A 143 -2.37 -0.86 -12.96
CA SER A 143 -2.18 -1.47 -14.28
C SER A 143 -2.02 -2.99 -14.23
N LEU A 144 -1.46 -3.54 -13.16
CA LEU A 144 -1.15 -4.96 -13.06
C LEU A 144 -2.39 -5.87 -13.19
N PRO A 145 -3.51 -5.67 -12.45
CA PRO A 145 -4.71 -6.48 -12.62
C PRO A 145 -5.36 -6.31 -14.01
N TRP A 146 -5.35 -5.10 -14.57
CA TRP A 146 -5.85 -4.86 -15.91
C TRP A 146 -5.06 -5.64 -16.96
N LEU A 147 -3.73 -5.58 -16.90
CA LEU A 147 -2.85 -6.35 -17.78
C LEU A 147 -3.04 -7.85 -17.57
N LEU A 148 -3.14 -8.29 -16.30
CA LEU A 148 -3.33 -9.69 -16.00
C LEU A 148 -4.62 -10.24 -16.61
N TYR A 149 -5.77 -9.62 -16.36
CA TYR A 149 -7.06 -10.19 -16.73
C TYR A 149 -7.51 -9.91 -18.18
N PHE A 150 -7.06 -8.80 -18.80
CA PHE A 150 -7.52 -8.38 -20.11
C PHE A 150 -6.51 -8.59 -21.24
N THR A 151 -5.40 -9.29 -20.96
CA THR A 151 -4.46 -9.73 -22.01
C THR A 151 -4.35 -11.25 -22.06
N GLY A 152 -3.54 -11.76 -22.99
CA GLY A 152 -3.18 -13.18 -23.03
C GLY A 152 -2.38 -13.69 -21.82
N TRP A 153 -2.06 -12.81 -20.85
CA TRP A 153 -1.28 -13.16 -19.67
C TRP A 153 -2.04 -14.13 -18.77
N TYR A 154 -3.29 -13.86 -18.43
CA TYR A 154 -4.08 -14.72 -17.55
C TYR A 154 -4.25 -16.15 -18.07
N PRO A 155 -4.69 -16.39 -19.32
CA PRO A 155 -4.74 -17.73 -19.88
C PRO A 155 -3.37 -18.44 -19.94
N ALA A 156 -2.28 -17.68 -20.14
CA ALA A 156 -0.92 -18.24 -20.13
C ALA A 156 -0.48 -18.66 -18.71
N VAL A 157 -0.82 -17.88 -17.68
CA VAL A 157 -0.58 -18.22 -16.27
C VAL A 157 -1.26 -19.52 -15.88
N LEU A 158 -2.54 -19.69 -16.26
CA LEU A 158 -3.30 -20.89 -15.96
C LEU A 158 -2.74 -22.17 -16.61
N ARG A 159 -1.99 -22.02 -17.73
CA ARG A 159 -1.39 -23.15 -18.46
C ARG A 159 0.06 -23.44 -18.13
N ASN A 160 0.72 -22.53 -17.41
CA ASN A 160 2.17 -22.62 -17.17
C ASN A 160 2.52 -22.27 -15.71
N GLY A 161 2.86 -23.28 -14.93
CA GLY A 161 3.19 -23.11 -13.51
C GLY A 161 4.41 -22.21 -13.22
N ILE A 162 5.38 -22.13 -14.14
CA ILE A 162 6.53 -21.21 -14.00
C ILE A 162 6.04 -19.76 -14.16
N LEU A 163 5.21 -19.51 -15.16
CA LEU A 163 4.65 -18.20 -15.38
C LEU A 163 3.70 -17.78 -14.23
N ASP A 164 2.94 -18.73 -13.67
CA ASP A 164 2.15 -18.52 -12.47
C ASP A 164 3.03 -18.12 -11.28
N ALA A 165 4.09 -18.86 -11.03
CA ALA A 165 5.05 -18.56 -9.96
C ALA A 165 5.67 -17.15 -10.12
N LEU A 166 6.11 -16.78 -11.33
CA LEU A 166 6.65 -15.46 -11.62
C LEU A 166 5.60 -14.36 -11.48
N THR A 167 4.36 -14.63 -11.89
CA THR A 167 3.26 -13.67 -11.74
C THR A 167 2.95 -13.41 -10.27
N ARG A 168 2.87 -14.44 -9.43
CA ARG A 168 2.67 -14.28 -7.98
C ARG A 168 3.78 -13.47 -7.34
N LEU A 169 5.05 -13.70 -7.70
CA LEU A 169 6.18 -12.88 -7.24
C LEU A 169 6.06 -11.43 -7.69
N THR A 170 5.66 -11.21 -8.96
CA THR A 170 5.46 -9.87 -9.52
C THR A 170 4.34 -9.13 -8.79
N VAL A 171 3.21 -9.79 -8.52
CA VAL A 171 2.08 -9.24 -7.76
C VAL A 171 2.51 -8.79 -6.38
N VAL A 172 3.23 -9.63 -5.63
CA VAL A 172 3.75 -9.28 -4.30
C VAL A 172 4.78 -8.15 -4.38
N ALA A 173 5.67 -8.16 -5.37
CA ALA A 173 6.70 -7.13 -5.54
C ALA A 173 6.09 -5.76 -5.86
N VAL A 174 5.11 -5.70 -6.75
CA VAL A 174 4.38 -4.46 -7.10
C VAL A 174 3.63 -3.92 -5.88
N GLY A 175 2.89 -4.76 -5.17
CA GLY A 175 2.24 -4.37 -3.92
C GLY A 175 3.23 -3.88 -2.87
N PHE A 176 4.38 -4.55 -2.72
CA PHE A 176 5.42 -4.12 -1.78
C PHE A 176 6.00 -2.75 -2.11
N VAL A 177 6.32 -2.49 -3.37
CA VAL A 177 6.79 -1.17 -3.83
C VAL A 177 5.76 -0.09 -3.56
N TYR A 178 4.48 -0.38 -3.85
CA TYR A 178 3.38 0.54 -3.58
C TYR A 178 3.26 0.89 -2.09
N PHE A 179 3.14 -0.09 -1.21
CA PHE A 179 2.98 0.14 0.23
C PHE A 179 4.25 0.71 0.86
N TYR A 180 5.43 0.27 0.42
CA TYR A 180 6.70 0.80 0.89
C TYR A 180 6.82 2.31 0.61
N GLY A 181 6.47 2.73 -0.62
CA GLY A 181 6.45 4.15 -0.99
C GLY A 181 5.37 4.96 -0.24
N ARG A 182 4.20 4.37 0.01
CA ARG A 182 3.06 5.04 0.69
C ARG A 182 3.24 5.14 2.20
N LEU A 183 3.69 4.07 2.85
CA LEU A 183 3.85 4.05 4.32
C LEU A 183 4.97 4.96 4.81
N GLN A 184 5.93 5.32 3.95
CA GLN A 184 7.06 6.20 4.28
C GLN A 184 7.67 5.86 5.65
N LEU A 185 7.81 4.57 5.96
CA LEU A 185 8.37 4.09 7.23
C LEU A 185 9.86 4.38 7.35
N ASP A 186 10.51 4.61 6.20
CA ASP A 186 11.90 5.05 6.09
C ASP A 186 11.96 6.54 5.69
N PRO A 187 12.98 7.30 6.08
CA PRO A 187 13.11 8.70 5.75
C PRO A 187 13.18 8.90 4.23
N MET A 188 12.14 9.48 3.66
CA MET A 188 12.05 9.82 2.25
C MET A 188 12.26 11.32 2.00
N PRO A 189 12.92 11.72 0.88
CA PRO A 189 13.35 13.09 0.67
C PRO A 189 12.28 14.11 0.27
N ARG A 190 11.00 13.72 0.11
CA ARG A 190 9.94 14.68 -0.32
C ARG A 190 8.60 14.40 0.34
N ARG A 191 8.05 15.44 0.98
CA ARG A 191 6.62 15.50 1.38
C ARG A 191 5.80 15.96 0.17
N TYR A 192 4.78 15.20 -0.20
CA TYR A 192 3.83 15.59 -1.24
C TYR A 192 2.66 16.35 -0.62
N SER A 193 2.08 17.29 -1.39
CA SER A 193 0.87 18.00 -0.99
C SER A 193 -0.27 17.01 -0.72
N HIS A 194 -1.03 17.25 0.35
CA HIS A 194 -2.20 16.46 0.75
C HIS A 194 -3.24 16.35 -0.40
N MET A 195 -3.38 17.42 -1.20
CA MET A 195 -4.27 17.44 -2.36
C MET A 195 -3.87 16.41 -3.41
N ILE A 196 -2.57 16.29 -3.72
CA ILE A 196 -2.05 15.32 -4.69
C ILE A 196 -2.30 13.90 -4.18
N ALA A 197 -2.06 13.64 -2.90
CA ALA A 197 -2.32 12.34 -2.29
C ALA A 197 -3.80 11.97 -2.37
N PHE A 198 -4.69 12.92 -2.12
CA PHE A 198 -6.14 12.73 -2.22
C PHE A 198 -6.58 12.39 -3.65
N ILE A 199 -6.14 13.17 -4.65
CA ILE A 199 -6.47 12.92 -6.07
C ILE A 199 -6.00 11.54 -6.50
N ILE A 200 -4.78 11.14 -6.13
CA ILE A 200 -4.26 9.81 -6.44
C ILE A 200 -5.15 8.72 -5.82
N THR A 201 -5.50 8.85 -4.54
CA THR A 201 -6.34 7.86 -3.85
C THR A 201 -7.75 7.78 -4.47
N LEU A 202 -8.35 8.92 -4.82
CA LEU A 202 -9.64 8.94 -5.49
C LEU A 202 -9.58 8.24 -6.86
N THR A 203 -8.51 8.50 -7.62
CA THR A 203 -8.28 7.84 -8.92
C THR A 203 -8.12 6.32 -8.74
N GLU A 204 -7.40 5.88 -7.71
CA GLU A 204 -7.23 4.46 -7.38
C GLU A 204 -8.59 3.79 -7.14
N VAL A 205 -9.44 4.35 -6.30
CA VAL A 205 -10.79 3.82 -6.01
C VAL A 205 -11.63 3.71 -7.29
N ILE A 206 -11.62 4.75 -8.15
CA ILE A 206 -12.39 4.76 -9.40
C ILE A 206 -11.89 3.67 -10.37
N VAL A 207 -10.58 3.53 -10.54
CA VAL A 207 -9.98 2.57 -11.47
C VAL A 207 -10.16 1.13 -10.98
N ASP A 208 -10.10 0.91 -9.67
CA ASP A 208 -10.34 -0.39 -9.05
C ASP A 208 -11.81 -0.81 -9.16
N ALA A 209 -12.73 0.11 -8.89
CA ALA A 209 -14.17 -0.10 -9.12
C ALA A 209 -14.48 -0.39 -10.58
N ALA A 210 -13.83 0.32 -11.52
CA ALA A 210 -13.98 0.07 -12.95
C ALA A 210 -13.51 -1.33 -13.35
N LEU A 211 -12.39 -1.82 -12.80
CA LEU A 211 -11.90 -3.18 -13.01
C LEU A 211 -12.96 -4.21 -12.58
N GLY A 212 -13.47 -4.08 -11.35
CA GLY A 212 -14.50 -4.96 -10.83
C GLY A 212 -15.77 -4.95 -11.70
N LEU A 213 -16.23 -3.77 -12.11
CA LEU A 213 -17.42 -3.61 -12.94
C LEU A 213 -17.23 -4.23 -14.35
N VAL A 214 -16.06 -4.04 -14.96
CA VAL A 214 -15.77 -4.61 -16.29
C VAL A 214 -15.66 -6.14 -16.20
N LEU A 215 -15.09 -6.70 -15.15
CA LEU A 215 -15.09 -8.15 -14.94
C LEU A 215 -16.49 -8.69 -14.64
N TRP A 216 -17.32 -7.92 -13.93
CA TRP A 216 -18.70 -8.29 -13.60
C TRP A 216 -19.60 -8.32 -14.82
N LEU A 217 -19.57 -7.28 -15.66
CA LEU A 217 -20.47 -7.13 -16.81
C LEU A 217 -19.89 -7.68 -18.12
N GLY A 218 -18.56 -7.75 -18.22
CA GLY A 218 -17.83 -8.08 -19.43
C GLY A 218 -17.87 -9.57 -19.80
N PRO A 219 -17.18 -9.94 -20.87
CA PRO A 219 -17.07 -11.33 -21.31
C PRO A 219 -16.31 -12.19 -20.30
N GLN A 220 -16.48 -13.50 -20.42
CA GLN A 220 -15.77 -14.46 -19.55
C GLN A 220 -14.28 -14.45 -19.87
N VAL A 221 -13.46 -14.25 -18.84
CA VAL A 221 -12.01 -14.26 -18.93
C VAL A 221 -11.50 -15.69 -18.97
N ALA A 222 -10.58 -15.99 -19.91
CA ALA A 222 -10.03 -17.34 -20.13
C ALA A 222 -11.13 -18.42 -20.35
N ALA A 223 -12.22 -18.08 -21.02
CA ALA A 223 -13.36 -18.97 -21.24
C ALA A 223 -12.96 -20.34 -21.83
N ASP A 224 -12.05 -20.35 -22.82
CA ASP A 224 -11.56 -21.60 -23.43
C ASP A 224 -10.87 -22.52 -22.44
N TYR A 225 -10.09 -21.95 -21.50
CA TYR A 225 -9.40 -22.73 -20.47
C TYR A 225 -10.41 -23.39 -19.51
N TYR A 226 -11.33 -22.62 -18.96
CA TYR A 226 -12.32 -23.11 -18.00
C TYR A 226 -13.32 -24.07 -18.64
N THR A 227 -13.66 -23.86 -19.90
CA THR A 227 -14.50 -24.82 -20.66
C THR A 227 -13.77 -26.12 -20.90
N ALA A 228 -12.49 -26.09 -21.29
CA ALA A 228 -11.66 -27.27 -21.48
C ALA A 228 -11.41 -28.06 -20.19
N LEU A 229 -11.45 -27.40 -19.03
CA LEU A 229 -11.33 -28.04 -17.72
C LEU A 229 -12.51 -28.97 -17.41
N GLY A 230 -13.69 -28.74 -18.02
CA GLY A 230 -14.86 -29.63 -17.92
C GLY A 230 -15.40 -29.79 -16.50
N ARG A 231 -15.26 -28.79 -15.63
CA ARG A 231 -15.75 -28.81 -14.26
C ARG A 231 -17.27 -28.97 -14.20
N SER A 232 -17.75 -30.02 -13.52
CA SER A 232 -19.18 -30.37 -13.41
C SER A 232 -19.80 -30.00 -12.06
N TRP A 233 -19.04 -29.31 -11.17
CA TRP A 233 -19.48 -28.95 -9.83
C TRP A 233 -19.21 -27.46 -9.53
N GLY A 234 -19.86 -26.94 -8.48
CA GLY A 234 -19.72 -25.55 -8.04
C GLY A 234 -20.52 -24.56 -8.90
N PRO A 235 -20.24 -23.25 -8.80
CA PRO A 235 -20.96 -22.22 -9.54
C PRO A 235 -20.72 -22.35 -11.05
N SER A 236 -21.63 -21.80 -11.87
CA SER A 236 -21.37 -21.68 -13.29
C SER A 236 -20.12 -20.83 -13.54
N GLN A 237 -19.51 -20.94 -14.72
CA GLN A 237 -18.33 -20.15 -15.06
C GLN A 237 -18.62 -18.64 -14.99
N ARG A 238 -19.84 -18.23 -15.30
CA ARG A 238 -20.29 -16.83 -15.20
C ARG A 238 -20.43 -16.38 -13.77
N ASP A 239 -21.08 -17.15 -12.92
CA ASP A 239 -21.26 -16.82 -11.50
C ASP A 239 -19.93 -16.80 -10.76
N ASP A 240 -19.04 -17.75 -11.09
CA ASP A 240 -17.67 -17.81 -10.56
C ASP A 240 -16.88 -16.52 -10.87
N GLN A 241 -16.99 -16.01 -12.11
CA GLN A 241 -16.38 -14.73 -12.47
C GLN A 241 -17.03 -13.55 -11.75
N ILE A 242 -18.35 -13.54 -11.59
CA ILE A 242 -19.08 -12.50 -10.85
C ILE A 242 -18.63 -12.48 -9.38
N PHE A 243 -18.51 -13.64 -8.74
CA PHE A 243 -17.97 -13.72 -7.37
C PHE A 243 -16.54 -13.21 -7.28
N GLY A 244 -15.68 -13.62 -8.22
CA GLY A 244 -14.28 -13.14 -8.26
C GLY A 244 -14.17 -11.63 -8.52
N ALA A 245 -15.01 -11.08 -9.40
CA ALA A 245 -15.08 -9.64 -9.66
C ALA A 245 -15.48 -8.86 -8.38
N GLY A 246 -16.48 -9.37 -7.64
CA GLY A 246 -16.89 -8.81 -6.37
C GLY A 246 -15.78 -8.87 -5.31
N ILE A 247 -15.03 -9.98 -5.26
CA ILE A 247 -13.89 -10.13 -4.34
C ILE A 247 -12.77 -9.14 -4.69
N LEU A 248 -12.43 -8.98 -5.96
CA LEU A 248 -11.41 -8.02 -6.38
C LEU A 248 -11.82 -6.59 -6.03
N TRP A 249 -13.04 -6.20 -6.30
CA TRP A 249 -13.56 -4.87 -6.02
C TRP A 249 -13.67 -4.62 -4.51
N ILE A 250 -14.57 -5.35 -3.83
CA ILE A 250 -14.87 -5.13 -2.39
C ILE A 250 -13.66 -5.51 -1.53
N GLY A 251 -12.95 -6.59 -1.89
CA GLY A 251 -11.78 -7.07 -1.17
C GLY A 251 -10.61 -6.09 -1.25
N GLY A 252 -10.44 -5.41 -2.40
CA GLY A 252 -9.47 -4.33 -2.58
C GLY A 252 -9.74 -3.16 -1.64
N ASP A 253 -10.98 -2.68 -1.60
CA ASP A 253 -11.39 -1.59 -0.73
C ASP A 253 -11.22 -1.95 0.76
N LEU A 254 -11.66 -3.14 1.18
CA LEU A 254 -11.52 -3.60 2.56
C LEU A 254 -10.05 -3.81 2.99
N ALA A 255 -9.21 -4.31 2.09
CA ALA A 255 -7.78 -4.47 2.37
C ALA A 255 -7.05 -3.10 2.47
N GLY A 256 -7.55 -2.08 1.79
CA GLY A 256 -7.07 -0.71 1.87
C GLY A 256 -7.42 0.03 3.17
N LEU A 257 -8.49 -0.35 3.88
CA LEU A 257 -8.94 0.33 5.10
C LEU A 257 -7.88 0.42 6.21
N PRO A 258 -7.12 -0.63 6.56
CA PRO A 258 -6.06 -0.53 7.55
C PRO A 258 -4.96 0.45 7.14
N PHE A 259 -4.65 0.51 5.85
CA PHE A 259 -3.73 1.48 5.29
C PHE A 259 -4.26 2.90 5.39
N LEU A 260 -5.53 3.13 5.01
CA LEU A 260 -6.19 4.43 5.13
C LEU A 260 -6.21 4.89 6.60
N GLY A 261 -6.52 4.00 7.55
CA GLY A 261 -6.48 4.28 8.98
C GLY A 261 -5.08 4.68 9.46
N ALA A 262 -4.03 3.99 8.99
CA ALA A 262 -2.65 4.34 9.30
C ALA A 262 -2.23 5.69 8.70
N LEU A 263 -2.70 6.01 7.50
CA LEU A 263 -2.46 7.30 6.83
C LEU A 263 -3.16 8.44 7.57
N LEU A 264 -4.44 8.29 7.89
CA LEU A 264 -5.22 9.29 8.64
C LEU A 264 -4.60 9.58 10.00
N ARG A 265 -4.20 8.54 10.74
CA ARG A 265 -3.51 8.71 12.02
C ARG A 265 -2.20 9.49 11.88
N ARG A 266 -1.45 9.27 10.81
CA ARG A 266 -0.22 10.05 10.54
C ARG A 266 -0.53 11.50 10.24
N MET A 267 -1.55 11.77 9.43
CA MET A 267 -1.97 13.13 9.11
C MET A 267 -2.35 13.89 10.38
N THR A 268 -3.21 13.31 11.24
CA THR A 268 -3.62 13.97 12.50
C THR A 268 -2.45 14.27 13.44
N VAL A 269 -1.46 13.36 13.52
CA VAL A 269 -0.26 13.59 14.35
C VAL A 269 0.64 14.67 13.76
N THR A 270 0.79 14.72 12.43
CA THR A 270 1.59 15.75 11.77
C THR A 270 0.92 17.12 11.87
N ASP A 271 -0.38 17.18 11.60
CA ASP A 271 -1.16 18.44 11.68
C ASP A 271 -1.16 19.02 13.11
N ALA A 272 -1.24 18.15 14.13
CA ALA A 272 -1.15 18.57 15.53
C ALA A 272 0.25 19.11 15.89
N ALA A 273 1.31 18.53 15.33
CA ALA A 273 2.68 19.01 15.54
C ALA A 273 2.90 20.36 14.83
N ASP A 274 2.43 20.50 13.58
CA ASP A 274 2.54 21.73 12.80
C ASP A 274 1.71 22.87 13.46
N ALA A 275 0.50 22.57 13.98
CA ALA A 275 -0.32 23.53 14.74
C ALA A 275 0.41 24.01 16.01
N ALA A 276 1.01 23.10 16.79
CA ALA A 276 1.76 23.47 17.98
C ALA A 276 3.03 24.27 17.66
N ASP A 277 3.63 24.12 16.48
CA ASP A 277 4.75 24.95 16.03
C ASP A 277 4.29 26.36 15.63
N ILE A 278 3.15 26.48 14.96
CA ILE A 278 2.54 27.76 14.61
C ILE A 278 2.14 28.53 15.89
N ASP A 279 1.48 27.87 16.83
CA ASP A 279 1.11 28.49 18.12
C ASP A 279 2.35 29.03 18.85
N ARG A 280 3.44 28.24 18.88
CA ARG A 280 4.71 28.69 19.48
C ARG A 280 5.35 29.88 18.75
N GLN A 281 5.16 30.01 17.44
CA GLN A 281 5.64 31.16 16.67
C GLN A 281 4.81 32.40 16.99
N LEU A 282 3.49 32.26 17.02
CA LEU A 282 2.57 33.38 17.40
C LEU A 282 2.84 33.87 18.81
N ASP A 283 3.00 32.95 19.79
CA ASP A 283 3.34 33.33 21.17
C ASP A 283 4.67 34.11 21.26
N ARG A 284 5.67 33.77 20.42
CA ARG A 284 6.94 34.53 20.38
C ARG A 284 6.75 35.91 19.75
N GLU A 285 6.00 36.02 18.65
CA GLU A 285 5.71 37.30 18.00
C GLU A 285 4.91 38.23 18.92
N GLU A 286 3.95 37.68 19.67
CA GLU A 286 3.21 38.45 20.70
C GLU A 286 4.13 38.93 21.83
N ALA A 287 5.01 38.05 22.33
CA ALA A 287 5.96 38.39 23.37
C ALA A 287 6.97 39.48 22.88
N ASP A 288 7.47 39.37 21.67
CA ASP A 288 8.37 40.34 21.08
C ASP A 288 7.66 41.71 20.86
N THR A 289 6.42 41.68 20.43
CA THR A 289 5.58 42.88 20.26
C THR A 289 5.30 43.53 21.60
N ALA A 290 5.00 42.73 22.64
CA ALA A 290 4.78 43.24 24.01
C ALA A 290 6.06 43.87 24.59
N LEU A 291 7.24 43.26 24.35
CA LEU A 291 8.53 43.81 24.77
C LEU A 291 8.85 45.13 24.03
N ALA A 292 8.59 45.19 22.72
CA ALA A 292 8.78 46.40 21.91
C ALA A 292 7.87 47.55 22.35
N SER A 293 6.61 47.23 22.67
CA SER A 293 5.65 48.20 23.20
C SER A 293 6.06 48.72 24.60
N THR A 294 6.55 47.87 25.47
CA THR A 294 7.05 48.23 26.80
C THR A 294 8.30 49.10 26.71
N ALA A 295 9.21 48.78 25.76
CA ALA A 295 10.41 49.61 25.52
C ALA A 295 10.06 50.99 24.96
N ALA A 296 9.01 51.10 24.10
CA ALA A 296 8.52 52.38 23.59
C ALA A 296 7.87 53.24 24.68
N HIS A 297 7.27 52.65 25.71
CA HIS A 297 6.67 53.36 26.86
C HIS A 297 7.69 53.86 27.91
N THR A 298 8.94 53.46 27.78
CA THR A 298 10.02 53.94 28.69
C THR A 298 10.59 55.30 28.29
N ASN A 299 10.08 55.94 27.26
CA ASN A 299 10.50 57.26 26.81
C ASN A 299 9.48 58.31 27.36
N PRO A 300 9.82 59.16 28.41
CA PRO A 300 8.84 59.93 29.14
C PRO A 300 8.27 61.16 28.36
N ASP A 301 8.71 61.46 27.15
CA ASP A 301 8.36 62.68 26.39
C ASP A 301 7.38 62.49 25.22
N GLN A 302 6.77 61.33 25.02
CA GLN A 302 5.73 61.16 24.00
C GLN A 302 4.47 60.53 24.55
N PRO A 303 3.33 61.25 24.52
CA PRO A 303 2.02 60.67 24.84
C PRO A 303 1.65 59.67 23.70
N ALA A 304 1.81 58.40 23.98
CA ALA A 304 1.41 57.33 23.05
C ALA A 304 -0.11 57.17 23.08
N THR A 305 -0.78 57.82 22.15
CA THR A 305 -2.11 57.36 21.71
C THR A 305 -1.89 56.12 20.87
N PRO A 306 -2.50 54.96 21.22
CA PRO A 306 -2.40 53.76 20.40
C PRO A 306 -3.07 54.08 19.05
N ARG A 307 -2.23 54.24 18.01
CA ARG A 307 -2.72 54.36 16.65
C ARG A 307 -3.25 52.99 16.21
N LEU A 308 -4.48 53.05 15.70
CA LEU A 308 -5.11 51.85 15.16
C LEU A 308 -4.50 51.53 13.78
N TRP A 309 -4.28 50.24 13.45
CA TRP A 309 -3.58 49.80 12.24
C TRP A 309 -4.13 50.42 10.94
N TRP A 310 -5.41 50.80 10.91
CA TRP A 310 -6.03 51.47 9.75
C TRP A 310 -5.73 52.97 9.66
N GLU A 311 -5.18 53.61 10.68
CA GLU A 311 -4.79 55.01 10.65
C GLU A 311 -3.50 55.26 9.87
N ASP A 312 -2.67 54.21 9.74
CA ASP A 312 -1.43 54.23 8.98
C ASP A 312 -1.62 53.76 7.52
N ASP A 313 -2.80 53.25 7.15
CA ASP A 313 -3.11 52.87 5.77
C ASP A 313 -3.57 54.09 4.96
N PRO A 314 -2.82 54.55 3.92
CA PRO A 314 -3.15 55.74 3.14
C PRO A 314 -4.55 55.70 2.50
N GLN A 315 -5.02 54.54 2.11
CA GLN A 315 -6.32 54.37 1.44
C GLN A 315 -7.49 54.38 2.41
N LEU A 316 -7.31 53.92 3.64
CA LEU A 316 -8.34 53.92 4.66
C LEU A 316 -8.39 55.26 5.41
N SER A 317 -7.27 55.89 5.66
CA SER A 317 -7.21 57.21 6.32
C SER A 317 -7.88 58.33 5.50
N GLU A 318 -7.83 58.30 4.16
CA GLU A 318 -8.55 59.22 3.27
C GLU A 318 -10.07 59.00 3.32
N ARG A 319 -10.52 57.76 3.47
CA ARG A 319 -11.94 57.41 3.47
C ARG A 319 -12.68 57.87 4.74
N PHE A 320 -11.97 57.91 5.85
CA PHE A 320 -12.51 58.35 7.14
C PHE A 320 -12.27 59.84 7.44
N ARG A 321 -11.55 60.57 6.58
CA ARG A 321 -11.32 62.02 6.72
C ARG A 321 -12.36 62.91 6.02
N ARG A 322 -13.37 62.36 5.35
CA ARG A 322 -14.43 63.14 4.73
C ARG A 322 -15.55 63.44 5.76
N PRO A 323 -15.91 64.70 5.97
CA PRO A 323 -16.99 65.12 6.87
C PRO A 323 -18.37 64.68 6.38
#